data_de0f47b41d28221ee12fd9f46bc7ac20
#
_entry.id   de0f47b41d28221ee12fd9f46bc7ac20
#
_cell.length_a   1.000
_cell.length_b   1.000
_cell.length_c   1.000
_cell.angle_alpha   90.00
_cell.angle_beta   90.00
_cell.angle_gamma   90.00
#
_symmetry.space_group_name_H-M   'P 1'
#
loop_
_entity.id
_entity.type
_entity.pdbx_description
1 polymer ?
#
loop_
_entity_poly.entity_id
_entity_poly.type
_entity_poly.pdbx_seq_one_letter_code
_entity_poly.pdbx_strand_id
1 'polypeptide(L)'
;MDKKIRVIEIKESVFKENQIEADELRKKLKNNNTFLINVMSSPGAGKTTTLTAIINKLKEKYKIGVMEADIDSEVDANTIIDKTGVDAIQIHTGGMCHLDSKMTYEGLKGFNKLDYDIVFLENVGNLVCPAEFDTGAHLNLNILSVPEGDDKPLKYPLMFQVCDLVLINKIDVKPYFSFDSNKVYENIKFRNKNAKVIEISAINGYGIDDVINELDLRIKKWRDNNAWAIRLCKN
;
A
#
# COMPACT_ATOMS: atom_id res chain seq x y z
N MET A 1 -52.57 7.31 -7.52
CA MET A 1 -51.40 6.40 -7.73
C MET A 1 -50.18 7.05 -7.12
N ASP A 2 -49.77 6.62 -5.92
CA ASP A 2 -48.59 7.14 -5.27
C ASP A 2 -47.34 6.67 -6.04
N LYS A 3 -46.69 7.62 -6.67
CA LYS A 3 -45.37 7.40 -7.29
C LYS A 3 -44.34 7.30 -6.16
N LYS A 4 -44.04 6.09 -5.70
CA LYS A 4 -42.94 5.84 -4.78
C LYS A 4 -41.61 6.05 -5.54
N ILE A 5 -40.82 7.01 -5.07
CA ILE A 5 -39.43 7.20 -5.53
C ILE A 5 -38.64 5.93 -5.14
N ARG A 6 -38.00 5.28 -6.11
CA ARG A 6 -37.06 4.19 -5.83
C ARG A 6 -35.68 4.80 -5.67
N VAL A 7 -35.11 4.69 -4.48
CA VAL A 7 -33.72 5.04 -4.20
C VAL A 7 -32.86 3.81 -4.43
N ILE A 8 -31.86 3.91 -5.28
CA ILE A 8 -30.89 2.85 -5.55
C ILE A 8 -29.55 3.33 -5.02
N GLU A 9 -29.02 2.66 -4.02
CA GLU A 9 -27.69 2.93 -3.46
C GLU A 9 -26.61 2.21 -4.29
N ILE A 10 -26.15 2.86 -5.35
CA ILE A 10 -25.14 2.30 -6.27
C ILE A 10 -23.79 2.11 -5.55
N LYS A 11 -23.48 2.97 -4.59
CA LYS A 11 -22.20 2.94 -3.87
C LYS A 11 -21.98 1.60 -3.14
N GLU A 12 -23.00 1.07 -2.46
CA GLU A 12 -22.90 -0.22 -1.74
C GLU A 12 -22.64 -1.41 -2.65
N SER A 13 -23.27 -1.45 -3.84
CA SER A 13 -23.06 -2.55 -4.77
C SER A 13 -21.64 -2.60 -5.35
N VAL A 14 -21.06 -1.44 -5.66
CA VAL A 14 -19.69 -1.33 -6.19
C VAL A 14 -18.67 -1.78 -5.16
N PHE A 15 -18.80 -1.35 -3.89
CA PHE A 15 -17.87 -1.79 -2.83
C PHE A 15 -17.98 -3.28 -2.53
N LYS A 16 -19.18 -3.83 -2.55
CA LYS A 16 -19.40 -5.27 -2.33
C LYS A 16 -18.78 -6.12 -3.44
N GLU A 17 -18.92 -5.69 -4.68
CA GLU A 17 -18.29 -6.36 -5.83
C GLU A 17 -16.77 -6.29 -5.74
N ASN A 18 -16.22 -5.11 -5.48
CA ASN A 18 -14.78 -4.92 -5.26
C ASN A 18 -14.25 -5.81 -4.12
N GLN A 19 -14.97 -5.95 -3.01
CA GLN A 19 -14.55 -6.82 -1.91
C GLN A 19 -14.47 -8.29 -2.32
N ILE A 20 -15.45 -8.79 -3.08
CA ILE A 20 -15.43 -10.18 -3.58
C ILE A 20 -14.22 -10.41 -4.50
N GLU A 21 -13.99 -9.50 -5.43
CA GLU A 21 -12.84 -9.56 -6.35
C GLU A 21 -11.50 -9.48 -5.61
N ALA A 22 -11.42 -8.63 -4.58
CA ALA A 22 -10.22 -8.51 -3.74
C ALA A 22 -9.91 -9.81 -2.99
N ASP A 23 -10.93 -10.49 -2.45
CA ASP A 23 -10.76 -11.77 -1.76
C ASP A 23 -10.36 -12.90 -2.72
N GLU A 24 -10.87 -12.88 -3.96
CA GLU A 24 -10.43 -13.80 -5.01
C GLU A 24 -8.98 -13.55 -5.43
N LEU A 25 -8.58 -12.28 -5.54
CA LEU A 25 -7.21 -11.90 -5.84
C LEU A 25 -6.24 -12.36 -4.74
N ARG A 26 -6.59 -12.16 -3.46
CA ARG A 26 -5.79 -12.67 -2.33
C ARG A 26 -5.61 -14.19 -2.40
N LYS A 27 -6.64 -14.96 -2.77
CA LYS A 27 -6.53 -16.41 -2.95
C LYS A 27 -5.55 -16.78 -4.08
N LYS A 28 -5.60 -16.06 -5.21
CA LYS A 28 -4.66 -16.28 -6.32
C LYS A 28 -3.21 -15.95 -5.91
N LEU A 29 -2.99 -14.83 -5.26
CA LEU A 29 -1.68 -14.41 -4.75
C LEU A 29 -1.14 -15.41 -3.71
N LYS A 30 -2.02 -15.90 -2.85
CA LYS A 30 -1.70 -16.93 -1.87
C LYS A 30 -1.19 -18.22 -2.54
N ASN A 31 -1.84 -18.68 -3.60
CA ASN A 31 -1.43 -19.87 -4.33
C ASN A 31 -0.07 -19.69 -5.04
N ASN A 32 0.27 -18.48 -5.43
CA ASN A 32 1.57 -18.12 -6.01
C ASN A 32 2.64 -17.78 -4.95
N ASN A 33 2.28 -17.80 -3.66
CA ASN A 33 3.14 -17.40 -2.54
C ASN A 33 3.67 -15.95 -2.66
N THR A 34 2.90 -15.07 -3.29
CA THR A 34 3.22 -13.66 -3.53
C THR A 34 2.52 -12.78 -2.49
N PHE A 35 3.30 -11.99 -1.74
CA PHE A 35 2.78 -11.01 -0.78
C PHE A 35 2.63 -9.64 -1.44
N LEU A 36 1.40 -9.14 -1.56
CA LEU A 36 1.10 -7.84 -2.16
C LEU A 36 1.01 -6.77 -1.09
N ILE A 37 1.74 -5.67 -1.29
CA ILE A 37 1.76 -4.48 -0.42
C ILE A 37 1.22 -3.29 -1.20
N ASN A 38 0.11 -2.72 -0.74
CA ASN A 38 -0.45 -1.48 -1.29
C ASN A 38 0.16 -0.27 -0.58
N VAL A 39 0.82 0.60 -1.32
CA VAL A 39 1.52 1.80 -0.80
C VAL A 39 0.74 3.05 -1.16
N MET A 40 0.23 3.72 -0.16
CA MET A 40 -0.64 4.89 -0.29
C MET A 40 0.00 6.12 0.34
N SER A 41 -0.26 7.29 -0.20
CA SER A 41 0.15 8.57 0.39
C SER A 41 -0.50 9.75 -0.32
N SER A 42 -0.30 10.96 0.18
CA SER A 42 -0.47 12.17 -0.61
C SER A 42 0.60 12.29 -1.69
N PRO A 43 0.37 13.11 -2.73
CA PRO A 43 1.43 13.52 -3.66
C PRO A 43 2.59 14.19 -2.90
N GLY A 44 3.82 13.88 -3.29
CA GLY A 44 5.01 14.50 -2.69
C GLY A 44 5.40 13.98 -1.31
N ALA A 45 4.72 12.99 -0.72
CA ALA A 45 5.10 12.38 0.57
C ALA A 45 6.43 11.59 0.51
N GLY A 46 6.90 11.25 -0.70
CA GLY A 46 8.15 10.52 -0.93
C GLY A 46 7.96 9.03 -1.10
N LYS A 47 6.85 8.58 -1.74
CA LYS A 47 6.59 7.16 -2.05
C LYS A 47 7.76 6.50 -2.75
N THR A 48 8.08 6.97 -3.96
CA THR A 48 9.12 6.41 -4.83
C THR A 48 10.48 6.35 -4.15
N THR A 49 10.87 7.42 -3.41
CA THR A 49 12.13 7.45 -2.64
C THR A 49 12.11 6.42 -1.51
N THR A 50 10.99 6.31 -0.78
CA THR A 50 10.84 5.34 0.31
C THR A 50 10.85 3.91 -0.21
N LEU A 51 10.11 3.64 -1.30
CA LEU A 51 10.12 2.33 -1.96
C LEU A 51 11.51 1.94 -2.45
N THR A 52 12.22 2.87 -3.10
CA THR A 52 13.61 2.64 -3.53
C THR A 52 14.51 2.21 -2.36
N ALA A 53 14.41 2.90 -1.21
CA ALA A 53 15.20 2.58 -0.02
C ALA A 53 14.85 1.20 0.56
N ILE A 54 13.56 0.86 0.62
CA ILE A 54 13.06 -0.43 1.12
C ILE A 54 13.47 -1.56 0.17
N ILE A 55 13.22 -1.40 -1.14
CA ILE A 55 13.48 -2.42 -2.16
C ILE A 55 14.97 -2.76 -2.20
N ASN A 56 15.86 -1.77 -2.17
CA ASN A 56 17.30 -2.01 -2.21
C ASN A 56 17.82 -2.88 -1.06
N LYS A 57 17.14 -2.89 0.08
CA LYS A 57 17.46 -3.78 1.21
C LYS A 57 16.77 -5.13 1.10
N LEU A 58 15.49 -5.17 0.67
CA LEU A 58 14.71 -6.41 0.60
C LEU A 58 15.08 -7.30 -0.59
N LYS A 59 15.55 -6.73 -1.70
CA LYS A 59 15.88 -7.48 -2.94
C LYS A 59 17.02 -8.48 -2.78
N GLU A 60 17.86 -8.32 -1.75
CA GLU A 60 18.90 -9.31 -1.42
C GLU A 60 18.32 -10.64 -0.92
N LYS A 61 17.06 -10.59 -0.42
CA LYS A 61 16.41 -11.74 0.22
C LYS A 61 15.17 -12.20 -0.52
N TYR A 62 14.48 -11.29 -1.20
CA TYR A 62 13.20 -11.54 -1.84
C TYR A 62 13.23 -11.14 -3.31
N LYS A 63 12.56 -11.93 -4.15
CA LYS A 63 12.28 -11.55 -5.52
C LYS A 63 11.13 -10.56 -5.54
N ILE A 64 11.37 -9.35 -6.02
CA ILE A 64 10.47 -8.21 -5.90
C ILE A 64 10.02 -7.74 -7.27
N GLY A 65 8.73 -7.48 -7.44
CA GLY A 65 8.13 -6.73 -8.54
C GLY A 65 7.48 -5.46 -8.02
N VAL A 66 7.36 -4.45 -8.88
CA VAL A 66 6.68 -3.19 -8.56
C VAL A 66 5.61 -2.91 -9.60
N MET A 67 4.45 -2.50 -9.17
CA MET A 67 3.42 -1.88 -10.00
C MET A 67 3.28 -0.43 -9.56
N GLU A 68 3.48 0.48 -10.46
CA GLU A 68 3.38 1.90 -10.22
C GLU A 68 2.11 2.43 -10.92
N ALA A 69 1.25 3.12 -10.17
CA ALA A 69 0.02 3.69 -10.69
C ALA A 69 0.08 5.21 -10.72
N ASP A 70 0.02 5.75 -11.91
CA ASP A 70 -0.10 7.18 -12.14
C ASP A 70 -1.20 7.49 -13.15
N ILE A 71 -1.60 8.75 -13.24
CA ILE A 71 -2.61 9.20 -14.19
C ILE A 71 -2.07 9.08 -15.62
N ASP A 72 -0.82 9.53 -15.85
CA ASP A 72 -0.22 9.58 -17.21
C ASP A 72 1.34 9.67 -17.22
N SER A 73 2.01 9.40 -16.09
CA SER A 73 3.48 9.52 -15.95
C SER A 73 4.16 8.16 -15.85
N GLU A 74 5.34 8.02 -16.46
CA GLU A 74 6.21 6.84 -16.34
C GLU A 74 7.48 7.13 -15.52
N VAL A 75 7.60 8.33 -14.97
CA VAL A 75 8.83 8.81 -14.32
C VAL A 75 9.17 7.99 -13.08
N ASP A 76 8.16 7.63 -12.29
CA ASP A 76 8.38 6.89 -11.04
C ASP A 76 8.73 5.43 -11.30
N ALA A 77 8.09 4.75 -12.27
CA ALA A 77 8.44 3.39 -12.67
C ALA A 77 9.88 3.31 -13.19
N ASN A 78 10.27 4.23 -14.09
CA ASN A 78 11.64 4.30 -14.60
C ASN A 78 12.65 4.57 -13.46
N THR A 79 12.31 5.45 -12.52
CA THR A 79 13.15 5.73 -11.34
C THR A 79 13.36 4.48 -10.47
N ILE A 80 12.33 3.68 -10.28
CA ILE A 80 12.43 2.41 -9.52
C ILE A 80 13.35 1.44 -10.27
N ILE A 81 13.15 1.24 -11.58
CA ILE A 81 13.99 0.33 -12.38
C ILE A 81 15.46 0.77 -12.31
N ASP A 82 15.74 2.04 -12.57
CA ASP A 82 17.09 2.58 -12.62
C ASP A 82 17.83 2.46 -11.29
N LYS A 83 17.13 2.70 -10.17
CA LYS A 83 17.75 2.72 -8.85
C LYS A 83 17.77 1.36 -8.14
N THR A 84 16.93 0.43 -8.54
CA THR A 84 16.79 -0.84 -7.84
C THR A 84 17.09 -2.06 -8.69
N GLY A 85 16.91 -1.96 -10.00
CA GLY A 85 17.09 -3.08 -10.94
C GLY A 85 16.00 -4.15 -10.84
N VAL A 86 14.87 -3.88 -10.15
CA VAL A 86 13.74 -4.82 -10.07
C VAL A 86 12.76 -4.56 -11.23
N ASP A 87 11.97 -5.57 -11.58
CA ASP A 87 10.94 -5.43 -12.60
C ASP A 87 9.84 -4.47 -12.12
N ALA A 88 9.50 -3.51 -12.96
CA ALA A 88 8.41 -2.58 -12.69
C ALA A 88 7.44 -2.53 -13.87
N ILE A 89 6.16 -2.33 -13.53
CA ILE A 89 5.06 -2.15 -14.47
C ILE A 89 4.40 -0.82 -14.18
N GLN A 90 4.21 -0.02 -15.23
CA GLN A 90 3.41 1.19 -15.16
C GLN A 90 1.94 0.87 -15.44
N ILE A 91 1.05 1.37 -14.59
CA ILE A 91 -0.40 1.31 -14.75
C ILE A 91 -0.90 2.73 -14.99
N HIS A 92 -1.37 3.00 -16.19
CA HIS A 92 -2.08 4.25 -16.51
C HIS A 92 -3.54 4.13 -16.07
N THR A 93 -3.95 4.96 -15.11
CA THR A 93 -5.31 4.86 -14.54
C THR A 93 -6.37 5.55 -15.39
N GLY A 94 -5.97 6.26 -16.45
CA GLY A 94 -6.90 6.97 -17.33
C GLY A 94 -7.71 8.06 -16.62
N GLY A 95 -7.13 8.70 -15.60
CA GLY A 95 -7.76 9.76 -14.82
C GLY A 95 -8.44 9.29 -13.53
N MET A 96 -8.41 7.99 -13.21
CA MET A 96 -8.91 7.50 -11.92
C MET A 96 -7.89 7.80 -10.82
N CYS A 97 -8.38 8.21 -9.65
CA CYS A 97 -7.57 8.64 -8.51
C CYS A 97 -7.24 7.52 -7.51
N HIS A 98 -7.47 6.27 -7.89
CA HIS A 98 -7.20 5.06 -7.09
C HIS A 98 -7.10 3.84 -7.98
N LEU A 99 -6.61 2.75 -7.42
CA LEU A 99 -6.75 1.40 -7.96
C LEU A 99 -7.72 0.59 -7.09
N ASP A 100 -8.51 -0.24 -7.74
CA ASP A 100 -9.32 -1.30 -7.15
C ASP A 100 -8.68 -2.68 -7.34
N SER A 101 -9.35 -3.74 -6.89
CA SER A 101 -8.88 -5.12 -7.03
C SER A 101 -8.77 -5.58 -8.48
N LYS A 102 -9.69 -5.16 -9.34
CA LYS A 102 -9.69 -5.52 -10.76
C LYS A 102 -8.54 -4.87 -11.51
N MET A 103 -8.33 -3.58 -11.30
CA MET A 103 -7.18 -2.85 -11.87
C MET A 103 -5.86 -3.43 -11.37
N THR A 104 -5.77 -3.77 -10.09
CA THR A 104 -4.62 -4.45 -9.50
C THR A 104 -4.35 -5.80 -10.18
N TYR A 105 -5.40 -6.59 -10.41
CA TYR A 105 -5.26 -7.87 -11.11
C TYR A 105 -4.81 -7.71 -12.57
N GLU A 106 -5.33 -6.72 -13.29
CA GLU A 106 -4.86 -6.42 -14.65
C GLU A 106 -3.38 -5.99 -14.66
N GLY A 107 -2.95 -5.17 -13.69
CA GLY A 107 -1.53 -4.82 -13.53
C GLY A 107 -0.65 -6.04 -13.29
N LEU A 108 -1.07 -6.98 -12.43
CA LEU A 108 -0.32 -8.22 -12.17
C LEU A 108 -0.15 -9.09 -13.42
N LYS A 109 -1.08 -9.06 -14.37
CA LYS A 109 -0.95 -9.77 -15.65
C LYS A 109 0.12 -9.17 -16.56
N GLY A 110 0.51 -7.92 -16.33
CA GLY A 110 1.60 -7.28 -17.07
C GLY A 110 2.95 -7.93 -16.80
N PHE A 111 3.13 -8.62 -15.68
CA PHE A 111 4.31 -9.45 -15.46
C PHE A 111 4.24 -10.71 -16.32
N ASN A 112 5.31 -11.02 -17.05
CA ASN A 112 5.39 -12.22 -17.90
C ASN A 112 5.11 -13.53 -17.12
N LYS A 113 5.50 -13.55 -15.86
CA LYS A 113 5.25 -14.63 -14.91
C LYS A 113 5.12 -14.01 -13.52
N LEU A 114 4.05 -14.34 -12.81
CA LEU A 114 3.89 -13.93 -11.40
C LEU A 114 4.73 -14.88 -10.51
N ASP A 115 6.00 -14.59 -10.43
CA ASP A 115 7.01 -15.37 -9.70
C ASP A 115 7.82 -14.43 -8.80
N TYR A 116 7.09 -13.66 -7.97
CA TYR A 116 7.64 -12.71 -7.01
C TYR A 116 7.26 -13.12 -5.61
N ASP A 117 8.20 -12.96 -4.68
CA ASP A 117 7.93 -13.10 -3.25
C ASP A 117 7.10 -11.94 -2.71
N ILE A 118 7.38 -10.75 -3.24
CA ILE A 118 6.73 -9.49 -2.86
C ILE A 118 6.40 -8.71 -4.12
N VAL A 119 5.19 -8.16 -4.18
CA VAL A 119 4.84 -7.12 -5.15
C VAL A 119 4.44 -5.86 -4.38
N PHE A 120 5.10 -4.75 -4.67
CA PHE A 120 4.66 -3.44 -4.23
C PHE A 120 3.72 -2.84 -5.27
N LEU A 121 2.58 -2.36 -4.82
CA LEU A 121 1.65 -1.55 -5.60
C LEU A 121 1.76 -0.12 -5.10
N GLU A 122 2.46 0.75 -5.82
CA GLU A 122 2.45 2.19 -5.57
C GLU A 122 1.15 2.76 -6.12
N ASN A 123 0.22 3.10 -5.21
CA ASN A 123 -1.09 3.63 -5.57
C ASN A 123 -1.01 5.11 -5.90
N VAL A 124 -2.01 5.62 -6.63
CA VAL A 124 -2.12 7.05 -6.96
C VAL A 124 -2.02 7.92 -5.72
N GLY A 125 -1.32 9.04 -5.82
CA GLY A 125 -1.14 9.99 -4.72
C GLY A 125 -2.46 10.65 -4.30
N ASN A 126 -3.16 10.02 -3.32
CA ASN A 126 -4.45 10.48 -2.80
C ASN A 126 -4.70 9.84 -1.42
N LEU A 127 -5.33 10.59 -0.49
CA LEU A 127 -5.67 10.09 0.86
C LEU A 127 -7.16 9.73 1.04
N VAL A 128 -7.98 9.85 0.00
CA VAL A 128 -9.43 9.58 0.06
C VAL A 128 -9.76 8.31 -0.70
N CYS A 129 -9.71 8.37 -2.03
CA CYS A 129 -10.16 7.27 -2.88
C CYS A 129 -9.42 5.94 -2.63
N PRO A 130 -8.07 5.89 -2.50
CA PRO A 130 -7.36 4.64 -2.24
C PRO A 130 -7.71 3.96 -0.91
N ALA A 131 -8.30 4.71 0.04
CA ALA A 131 -8.77 4.15 1.30
C ALA A 131 -10.16 3.50 1.20
N GLU A 132 -10.94 3.86 0.19
CA GLU A 132 -12.30 3.34 -0.02
C GLU A 132 -12.32 2.00 -0.78
N PHE A 133 -11.29 1.73 -1.60
CA PHE A 133 -11.24 0.56 -2.49
C PHE A 133 -10.18 -0.45 -2.04
N ASP A 134 -10.61 -1.69 -1.90
CA ASP A 134 -9.71 -2.80 -1.59
C ASP A 134 -8.98 -3.25 -2.85
N THR A 135 -7.67 -3.17 -2.85
CA THR A 135 -6.80 -3.59 -3.96
C THR A 135 -6.50 -5.09 -3.97
N GLY A 136 -6.98 -5.86 -2.99
CA GLY A 136 -6.59 -7.25 -2.78
C GLY A 136 -5.20 -7.41 -2.13
N ALA A 137 -4.61 -6.34 -1.61
CA ALA A 137 -3.33 -6.40 -0.91
C ALA A 137 -3.43 -7.14 0.43
N HIS A 138 -2.29 -7.69 0.87
CA HIS A 138 -2.12 -8.34 2.17
C HIS A 138 -1.71 -7.36 3.25
N LEU A 139 -1.17 -6.20 2.86
CA LEU A 139 -0.74 -5.13 3.74
C LEU A 139 -1.00 -3.78 3.09
N ASN A 140 -1.64 -2.88 3.84
CA ASN A 140 -1.81 -1.48 3.49
C ASN A 140 -0.77 -0.63 4.22
N LEU A 141 0.14 -0.02 3.48
CA LEU A 141 1.19 0.86 3.97
C LEU A 141 0.87 2.31 3.57
N ASN A 142 0.82 3.21 4.55
CA ASN A 142 0.69 4.64 4.28
C ASN A 142 1.99 5.38 4.57
N ILE A 143 2.35 6.33 3.71
CA ILE A 143 3.46 7.25 3.93
C ILE A 143 2.89 8.65 4.16
N LEU A 144 3.08 9.16 5.37
CA LEU A 144 2.79 10.54 5.77
C LEU A 144 4.10 11.28 5.92
N SER A 145 4.27 12.43 5.29
CA SER A 145 5.50 13.22 5.46
C SER A 145 5.32 14.38 6.44
N VAL A 146 6.39 14.73 7.16
CA VAL A 146 6.42 15.86 8.11
C VAL A 146 5.86 17.16 7.51
N PRO A 147 6.23 17.57 6.27
CA PRO A 147 5.70 18.80 5.67
C PRO A 147 4.19 18.82 5.44
N GLU A 148 3.53 17.66 5.42
CA GLU A 148 2.08 17.59 5.24
C GLU A 148 1.28 18.02 6.47
N GLY A 149 1.91 18.02 7.64
CA GLY A 149 1.29 18.37 8.92
C GLY A 149 0.77 17.19 9.74
N ASP A 150 0.68 17.41 11.05
CA ASP A 150 0.31 16.39 12.05
C ASP A 150 -1.21 16.16 12.16
N ASP A 151 -2.01 16.92 11.43
CA ASP A 151 -3.47 16.85 11.43
C ASP A 151 -4.07 15.88 10.40
N LYS A 152 -3.24 15.28 9.54
CA LYS A 152 -3.70 14.35 8.49
C LYS A 152 -4.53 13.17 9.02
N PRO A 153 -4.18 12.51 10.14
CA PRO A 153 -5.01 11.43 10.67
C PRO A 153 -6.41 11.88 11.13
N LEU A 154 -6.58 13.15 11.45
CA LEU A 154 -7.88 13.73 11.78
C LEU A 154 -8.68 14.08 10.54
N LYS A 155 -8.01 14.62 9.50
CA LYS A 155 -8.66 15.05 8.24
C LYS A 155 -9.04 13.88 7.33
N TYR A 156 -8.26 12.78 7.37
CA TYR A 156 -8.43 11.60 6.52
C TYR A 156 -8.55 10.31 7.34
N PRO A 157 -9.55 10.21 8.22
CA PRO A 157 -9.63 9.14 9.22
C PRO A 157 -9.69 7.74 8.60
N LEU A 158 -10.35 7.57 7.46
CA LEU A 158 -10.49 6.28 6.81
C LEU A 158 -9.13 5.74 6.34
N MET A 159 -8.27 6.60 5.76
CA MET A 159 -6.93 6.21 5.34
C MET A 159 -6.14 5.57 6.50
N PHE A 160 -6.14 6.20 7.66
CA PHE A 160 -5.40 5.69 8.82
C PHE A 160 -6.11 4.54 9.55
N GLN A 161 -7.40 4.34 9.28
CA GLN A 161 -8.16 3.20 9.79
C GLN A 161 -7.83 1.90 9.03
N VAL A 162 -7.63 1.99 7.71
CA VAL A 162 -7.37 0.81 6.85
C VAL A 162 -5.90 0.42 6.76
N CYS A 163 -4.98 1.28 7.24
CA CYS A 163 -3.55 1.00 7.15
C CYS A 163 -3.04 0.10 8.27
N ASP A 164 -2.22 -0.88 7.89
CA ASP A 164 -1.51 -1.79 8.79
C ASP A 164 -0.19 -1.19 9.28
N LEU A 165 0.45 -0.40 8.43
CA LEU A 165 1.74 0.24 8.67
C LEU A 165 1.68 1.70 8.20
N VAL A 166 2.11 2.62 9.06
CA VAL A 166 2.22 4.04 8.73
C VAL A 166 3.66 4.48 8.93
N LEU A 167 4.25 5.03 7.88
CA LEU A 167 5.59 5.60 7.92
C LEU A 167 5.49 7.12 7.99
N ILE A 168 6.06 7.73 9.04
CA ILE A 168 6.20 9.18 9.13
C ILE A 168 7.54 9.52 8.47
N ASN A 169 7.50 9.95 7.21
CA ASN A 169 8.68 10.21 6.39
C ASN A 169 9.15 11.66 6.52
N LYS A 170 10.37 11.90 6.06
CA LYS A 170 11.05 13.20 6.08
C LYS A 170 11.28 13.72 7.52
N ILE A 171 11.57 12.81 8.45
CA ILE A 171 11.82 13.19 9.84
C ILE A 171 13.06 14.08 10.00
N ASP A 172 13.99 14.03 9.03
CA ASP A 172 15.19 14.87 8.93
C ASP A 172 14.86 16.37 8.84
N VAL A 173 13.70 16.73 8.28
CA VAL A 173 13.28 18.14 8.19
C VAL A 173 12.35 18.57 9.33
N LYS A 174 12.03 17.66 10.26
CA LYS A 174 11.12 17.95 11.39
C LYS A 174 11.48 19.21 12.18
N PRO A 175 12.77 19.54 12.41
CA PRO A 175 13.14 20.76 13.12
C PRO A 175 12.66 22.07 12.47
N TYR A 176 12.31 22.03 11.19
CA TYR A 176 11.85 23.18 10.41
C TYR A 176 10.33 23.28 10.30
N PHE A 177 9.60 22.34 10.89
CA PHE A 177 8.13 22.26 10.80
C PHE A 177 7.51 22.16 12.20
N SER A 178 6.32 22.75 12.35
CA SER A 178 5.49 22.50 13.53
C SER A 178 4.79 21.15 13.36
N PHE A 179 5.45 20.07 13.79
CA PHE A 179 4.97 18.70 13.65
C PHE A 179 5.16 17.93 14.94
N ASP A 180 4.08 17.45 15.53
CA ASP A 180 4.07 16.63 16.74
C ASP A 180 3.81 15.15 16.40
N SER A 181 4.88 14.35 16.44
CA SER A 181 4.78 12.92 16.17
C SER A 181 3.93 12.17 17.19
N ASN A 182 3.90 12.62 18.46
CA ASN A 182 3.09 11.96 19.48
C ASN A 182 1.60 12.14 19.18
N LYS A 183 1.21 13.35 18.78
CA LYS A 183 -0.15 13.65 18.34
C LYS A 183 -0.57 12.81 17.14
N VAL A 184 0.31 12.66 16.15
CA VAL A 184 0.07 11.77 15.00
C VAL A 184 -0.12 10.33 15.46
N TYR A 185 0.78 9.84 16.31
CA TYR A 185 0.72 8.48 16.86
C TYR A 185 -0.60 8.22 17.60
N GLU A 186 -0.98 9.10 18.50
CA GLU A 186 -2.24 9.00 19.28
C GLU A 186 -3.47 8.97 18.36
N ASN A 187 -3.53 9.87 17.38
CA ASN A 187 -4.62 9.96 16.42
C ASN A 187 -4.72 8.70 15.56
N ILE A 188 -3.60 8.14 15.10
CA ILE A 188 -3.58 6.88 14.35
C ILE A 188 -4.06 5.74 15.26
N LYS A 189 -3.54 5.63 16.48
CA LYS A 189 -3.92 4.56 17.43
C LYS A 189 -5.39 4.65 17.85
N PHE A 190 -5.95 5.84 17.90
CA PHE A 190 -7.39 6.02 18.13
C PHE A 190 -8.23 5.43 16.97
N ARG A 191 -7.76 5.53 15.72
CA ARG A 191 -8.45 4.99 14.53
C ARG A 191 -8.18 3.51 14.32
N ASN A 192 -6.92 3.09 14.48
CA ASN A 192 -6.49 1.69 14.31
C ASN A 192 -5.44 1.34 15.38
N LYS A 193 -5.86 0.65 16.43
CA LYS A 193 -4.99 0.21 17.53
C LYS A 193 -3.88 -0.73 17.07
N ASN A 194 -4.10 -1.46 15.97
CA ASN A 194 -3.18 -2.47 15.44
C ASN A 194 -2.16 -1.87 14.44
N ALA A 195 -2.40 -0.66 13.93
CA ALA A 195 -1.48 -0.02 13.00
C ALA A 195 -0.11 0.18 13.65
N LYS A 196 0.96 -0.24 12.98
CA LYS A 196 2.33 0.08 13.37
C LYS A 196 2.70 1.44 12.81
N VAL A 197 3.36 2.27 13.60
CA VAL A 197 3.87 3.58 13.17
C VAL A 197 5.37 3.60 13.33
N ILE A 198 6.10 4.01 12.28
CA ILE A 198 7.56 4.10 12.25
C ILE A 198 7.95 5.46 11.66
N GLU A 199 8.82 6.18 12.36
CA GLU A 199 9.44 7.40 11.84
C GLU A 199 10.64 7.06 10.95
N ILE A 200 10.70 7.68 9.75
CA ILE A 200 11.76 7.42 8.78
C ILE A 200 12.28 8.70 8.13
N SER A 201 13.48 8.61 7.62
CA SER A 201 13.98 9.49 6.56
C SER A 201 14.49 8.61 5.42
N ALA A 202 13.74 8.57 4.32
CA ALA A 202 14.08 7.77 3.15
C ALA A 202 15.40 8.24 2.48
N ILE A 203 15.77 9.51 2.68
CA ILE A 203 16.98 10.10 2.09
C ILE A 203 18.24 9.67 2.84
N ASN A 204 18.21 9.67 4.17
CA ASN A 204 19.39 9.35 4.99
C ASN A 204 19.39 7.94 5.58
N GLY A 205 18.30 7.17 5.36
CA GLY A 205 18.17 5.79 5.80
C GLY A 205 17.70 5.60 7.26
N TYR A 206 17.43 6.69 7.99
CA TYR A 206 16.90 6.59 9.36
C TYR A 206 15.57 5.80 9.38
N GLY A 207 15.46 4.85 10.30
CA GLY A 207 14.25 4.05 10.51
C GLY A 207 13.95 3.00 9.41
N ILE A 208 14.73 2.97 8.31
CA ILE A 208 14.48 2.01 7.21
C ILE A 208 14.69 0.58 7.68
N ASP A 209 15.68 0.29 8.52
CA ASP A 209 15.90 -1.05 9.05
C ASP A 209 14.74 -1.54 9.92
N ASP A 210 14.09 -0.65 10.66
CA ASP A 210 12.88 -0.98 11.44
C ASP A 210 11.71 -1.34 10.50
N VAL A 211 11.58 -0.63 9.37
CA VAL A 211 10.59 -0.96 8.34
C VAL A 211 10.87 -2.34 7.74
N ILE A 212 12.14 -2.64 7.40
CA ILE A 212 12.54 -3.95 6.85
C ILE A 212 12.21 -5.07 7.83
N ASN A 213 12.55 -4.91 9.11
CA ASN A 213 12.27 -5.90 10.14
C ASN A 213 10.76 -6.14 10.31
N GLU A 214 9.95 -5.07 10.29
CA GLU A 214 8.49 -5.18 10.39
C GLU A 214 7.88 -5.89 9.17
N LEU A 215 8.32 -5.53 7.96
CA LEU A 215 7.87 -6.19 6.72
C LEU A 215 8.27 -7.67 6.70
N ASP A 216 9.52 -7.99 7.05
CA ASP A 216 10.02 -9.36 7.11
C ASP A 216 9.22 -10.22 8.10
N LEU A 217 8.91 -9.67 9.28
CA LEU A 217 8.07 -10.34 10.28
C LEU A 217 6.67 -10.65 9.73
N ARG A 218 6.03 -9.67 9.08
CA ARG A 218 4.67 -9.84 8.52
C ARG A 218 4.63 -10.84 7.37
N ILE A 219 5.61 -10.78 6.47
CA ILE A 219 5.73 -11.71 5.34
C ILE A 219 5.93 -13.14 5.84
N LYS A 220 6.84 -13.36 6.81
CA LYS A 220 7.06 -14.68 7.41
C LYS A 220 5.80 -15.21 8.07
N LYS A 221 5.14 -14.41 8.90
CA LYS A 221 3.90 -14.81 9.55
C LYS A 221 2.80 -15.18 8.55
N TRP A 222 2.69 -14.42 7.45
CA TRP A 222 1.73 -14.72 6.40
C TRP A 222 2.06 -16.03 5.67
N ARG A 223 3.35 -16.28 5.38
CA ARG A 223 3.82 -17.53 4.77
C ARG A 223 3.58 -18.76 5.66
N ASP A 224 3.85 -18.63 6.96
CA ASP A 224 3.64 -19.72 7.92
C ASP A 224 2.16 -20.10 8.02
N ASN A 225 1.27 -19.11 8.08
CA ASN A 225 -0.17 -19.32 8.05
C ASN A 225 -0.63 -19.96 6.73
N ASN A 226 0.03 -19.63 5.63
CA ASN A 226 -0.22 -20.22 4.30
C ASN A 226 0.19 -21.70 4.24
N ALA A 227 1.39 -22.02 4.68
CA ALA A 227 1.91 -23.37 4.70
C ALA A 227 1.03 -24.31 5.57
N TRP A 228 0.54 -23.80 6.71
CA TRP A 228 -0.38 -24.53 7.58
C TRP A 228 -1.74 -24.82 6.90
N ALA A 229 -2.33 -23.82 6.24
CA ALA A 229 -3.60 -23.97 5.54
C ALA A 229 -3.53 -24.97 4.37
N ILE A 230 -2.41 -24.97 3.60
CA ILE A 230 -2.19 -25.93 2.50
C ILE A 230 -2.06 -27.36 3.03
N ARG A 231 -1.46 -27.57 4.20
CA ARG A 231 -1.36 -28.91 4.83
C ARG A 231 -2.72 -29.45 5.26
N LEU A 232 -3.60 -28.61 5.78
CA LEU A 232 -4.97 -29.01 6.18
C LEU A 232 -5.86 -29.40 4.99
N CYS A 233 -5.67 -28.77 3.83
CA CYS A 233 -6.45 -29.09 2.62
C CYS A 233 -5.97 -30.36 1.91
N LYS A 234 -4.83 -30.95 2.29
CA LYS A 234 -4.27 -32.18 1.70
C LYS A 234 -4.50 -33.46 2.53
N ASN A 235 -5.12 -33.31 3.70
CA ASN A 235 -5.58 -34.38 4.58
C ASN A 235 -7.12 -34.45 4.56
#